data_1e578411fd794c6a8ace2d4632ab6503
#
_entry.id   1e578411fd794c6a8ace2d4632ab6503
#
_cell.length_a   1.000
_cell.length_b   1.000
_cell.length_c   1.000
_cell.angle_alpha   90.00
_cell.angle_beta   90.00
_cell.angle_gamma   90.00
#
_symmetry.space_group_name_H-M   'P 1'
#
loop_
_entity.id
_entity.type
_entity.pdbx_description
1 polymer ?
#
loop_
_entity_poly.entity_id
_entity_poly.type
_entity_poly.pdbx_seq_one_letter_code
_entity_poly.pdbx_strand_id
1 'polypeptide(L)'
;HQSTLWHATPFGMVFLSRILEKALKESGKNPVAYFLAGELLDFFACILQCFHDGDEMEHAEPLPLFSDLLKEGNLWSEEYDEEEDEMRYEEDEVFPDDLFYSFYYFSWQAVLAYRNVLEQASEEFAESAVAVLELL
;
A
#
# COMPACT_ATOMS: atom_id res chain seq x y z
N HIS A 1 12.69 -6.08 -0.89
CA HIS A 1 13.18 -7.20 -1.65
C HIS A 1 12.32 -7.51 -2.85
N GLN A 2 12.20 -7.02 -3.89
CA GLN A 2 11.44 -7.19 -5.13
C GLN A 2 10.39 -6.10 -5.39
N SER A 3 10.22 -5.12 -4.49
CA SER A 3 9.28 -3.99 -4.68
C SER A 3 7.86 -4.41 -5.09
N THR A 4 7.43 -5.63 -4.68
CA THR A 4 6.16 -6.24 -5.10
C THR A 4 5.10 -6.07 -4.01
N LEU A 5 3.96 -5.49 -4.38
CA LEU A 5 2.78 -5.42 -3.51
C LEU A 5 1.80 -6.53 -3.84
N TRP A 6 1.05 -6.97 -2.85
CA TRP A 6 0.11 -8.06 -2.95
C TRP A 6 -1.32 -7.61 -2.76
N HIS A 7 -2.26 -8.45 -3.14
CA HIS A 7 -3.70 -8.23 -3.06
C HIS A 7 -4.16 -7.74 -1.67
N ALA A 8 -3.57 -8.24 -0.58
CA ALA A 8 -3.90 -7.81 0.78
C ALA A 8 -3.32 -6.44 1.16
N THR A 9 -2.30 -5.94 0.43
CA THR A 9 -1.57 -4.71 0.79
C THR A 9 -2.49 -3.49 0.87
N PRO A 10 -3.35 -3.17 -0.13
CA PRO A 10 -4.22 -1.99 -0.06
C PRO A 10 -5.15 -2.01 1.16
N PHE A 11 -5.67 -3.18 1.51
CA PHE A 11 -6.52 -3.34 2.69
C PHE A 11 -5.73 -3.11 3.98
N GLY A 12 -4.53 -3.69 4.07
CA GLY A 12 -3.61 -3.45 5.18
C GLY A 12 -3.30 -1.97 5.36
N MET A 13 -3.03 -1.25 4.26
CA MET A 13 -2.73 0.18 4.30
C MET A 13 -3.85 1.03 4.87
N VAL A 14 -5.12 0.71 4.59
CA VAL A 14 -6.28 1.39 5.21
C VAL A 14 -6.28 1.26 6.73
N PHE A 15 -5.94 0.08 7.28
CA PHE A 15 -5.87 -0.11 8.73
C PHE A 15 -4.63 0.55 9.33
N LEU A 16 -3.48 0.39 8.70
CA LEU A 16 -2.21 0.94 9.18
C LEU A 16 -2.23 2.46 9.20
N SER A 17 -2.89 3.12 8.22
CA SER A 17 -3.06 4.57 8.22
C SER A 17 -3.85 5.07 9.42
N ARG A 18 -4.89 4.36 9.85
CA ARG A 18 -5.64 4.66 11.08
C ARG A 18 -4.79 4.45 12.33
N ILE A 19 -3.95 3.42 12.33
CA ILE A 19 -3.04 3.15 13.45
C ILE A 19 -1.98 4.24 13.52
N LEU A 20 -1.41 4.67 12.38
CA LEU A 20 -0.45 5.77 12.32
C LEU A 20 -1.04 7.07 12.88
N GLU A 21 -2.23 7.46 12.46
CA GLU A 21 -2.90 8.65 12.98
C GLU A 21 -3.02 8.61 14.51
N LYS A 22 -3.42 7.48 15.06
CA LYS A 22 -3.53 7.31 16.50
C LYS A 22 -2.16 7.31 17.19
N ALA A 23 -1.18 6.63 16.63
CA ALA A 23 0.18 6.57 17.15
C ALA A 23 0.82 7.97 17.21
N LEU A 24 0.70 8.77 16.15
CA LEU A 24 1.18 10.15 16.12
C LEU A 24 0.53 11.03 17.22
N LYS A 25 -0.79 10.89 17.42
CA LYS A 25 -1.52 11.63 18.47
C LYS A 25 -1.10 11.26 19.89
N GLU A 26 -0.70 10.02 20.13
CA GLU A 26 -0.37 9.49 21.45
C GLU A 26 1.15 9.45 21.72
N SER A 27 2.00 9.70 20.72
CA SER A 27 3.47 9.55 20.80
C SER A 27 4.11 10.31 21.92
N GLY A 28 3.68 11.54 22.21
CA GLY A 28 4.22 12.36 23.29
C GLY A 28 3.96 11.82 24.71
N LYS A 29 3.12 10.80 24.87
CA LYS A 29 2.72 10.24 26.18
C LYS A 29 2.95 8.74 26.29
N ASN A 30 3.11 8.06 25.16
CA ASN A 30 3.19 6.61 25.09
C ASN A 30 4.41 6.19 24.25
N PRO A 31 5.46 5.62 24.87
CA PRO A 31 6.66 5.20 24.13
C PRO A 31 6.42 4.11 23.10
N VAL A 32 5.39 3.27 23.27
CA VAL A 32 5.01 2.28 22.25
C VAL A 32 4.39 2.98 21.04
N ALA A 33 3.55 4.00 21.26
CA ALA A 33 2.97 4.79 20.18
C ALA A 33 4.06 5.59 19.45
N TYR A 34 5.04 6.12 20.18
CA TYR A 34 6.19 6.80 19.59
C TYR A 34 6.98 5.88 18.64
N PHE A 35 7.38 4.72 19.13
CA PHE A 35 8.10 3.73 18.34
C PHE A 35 7.29 3.29 17.12
N LEU A 36 6.00 2.98 17.32
CA LEU A 36 5.12 2.52 16.25
C LEU A 36 4.91 3.59 15.18
N ALA A 37 4.83 4.87 15.54
CA ALA A 37 4.70 5.95 14.57
C ALA A 37 5.93 6.03 13.65
N GLY A 38 7.14 5.93 14.18
CA GLY A 38 8.37 5.90 13.39
C GLY A 38 8.40 4.72 12.41
N GLU A 39 8.19 3.50 12.92
CA GLU A 39 8.19 2.29 12.10
C GLU A 39 7.12 2.31 10.98
N LEU A 40 5.95 2.87 11.26
CA LEU A 40 4.90 2.99 10.25
C LEU A 40 5.23 4.05 9.19
N LEU A 41 5.86 5.16 9.55
CA LEU A 41 6.29 6.17 8.58
C LEU A 41 7.35 5.58 7.63
N ASP A 42 8.35 4.87 8.16
CA ASP A 42 9.37 4.21 7.36
C ASP A 42 8.76 3.12 6.46
N PHE A 43 7.82 2.36 6.98
CA PHE A 43 7.09 1.36 6.20
C PHE A 43 6.27 2.00 5.07
N PHE A 44 5.60 3.13 5.34
CA PHE A 44 4.80 3.83 4.31
C PHE A 44 5.68 4.39 3.21
N ALA A 45 6.84 4.98 3.55
CA ALA A 45 7.81 5.40 2.55
C ALA A 45 8.25 4.22 1.65
N CYS A 46 8.51 3.06 2.25
CA CYS A 46 8.86 1.84 1.51
C CYS A 46 7.74 1.40 0.55
N ILE A 47 6.47 1.39 0.99
CA ILE A 47 5.33 1.02 0.15
C ILE A 47 5.12 2.01 -1.00
N LEU A 48 5.24 3.32 -0.72
CA LEU A 48 5.10 4.35 -1.76
C LEU A 48 6.25 4.30 -2.77
N GLN A 49 7.46 3.98 -2.33
CA GLN A 49 8.58 3.77 -3.24
C GLN A 49 8.31 2.63 -4.21
N CYS A 50 7.68 1.54 -3.77
CA CYS A 50 7.27 0.46 -4.67
C CYS A 50 6.33 0.94 -5.78
N PHE A 51 5.44 1.91 -5.50
CA PHE A 51 4.56 2.51 -6.52
C PHE A 51 5.35 3.29 -7.57
N HIS A 52 6.39 4.01 -7.16
CA HIS A 52 7.25 4.78 -8.07
C HIS A 52 8.22 3.91 -8.87
N ASP A 53 8.64 2.78 -8.30
CA ASP A 53 9.55 1.83 -8.95
C ASP A 53 8.84 0.92 -9.98
N GLY A 54 7.50 1.01 -10.07
CA GLY A 54 6.66 0.16 -10.92
C GLY A 54 6.65 0.55 -12.41
N ASP A 55 7.79 0.89 -13.00
CA ASP A 55 7.92 1.34 -14.40
C ASP A 55 7.35 0.34 -15.43
N GLU A 56 7.29 -0.95 -15.11
CA GLU A 56 6.77 -1.98 -16.00
C GLU A 56 5.24 -1.90 -16.21
N MET A 57 4.54 -1.14 -15.39
CA MET A 57 3.07 -1.02 -15.43
C MET A 57 2.60 0.35 -15.99
N GLU A 58 3.42 1.10 -16.69
CA GLU A 58 3.06 2.41 -17.25
C GLU A 58 1.83 2.38 -18.18
N HIS A 59 1.53 1.23 -18.76
CA HIS A 59 0.38 1.04 -19.66
C HIS A 59 -0.89 0.60 -18.95
N ALA A 60 -0.81 0.25 -17.67
CA ALA A 60 -1.94 -0.24 -16.87
C ALA A 60 -2.75 0.90 -16.26
N GLU A 61 -4.05 0.69 -16.10
CA GLU A 61 -4.96 1.60 -15.43
C GLU A 61 -5.55 0.93 -14.17
N PRO A 62 -5.78 1.68 -13.09
CA PRO A 62 -6.36 1.08 -11.89
C PRO A 62 -7.81 0.65 -12.14
N LEU A 63 -8.23 -0.42 -11.46
CA LEU A 63 -9.63 -0.81 -11.44
C LEU A 63 -10.51 0.37 -10.99
N PRO A 64 -11.76 0.47 -11.50
CA PRO A 64 -12.62 1.63 -11.24
C PRO A 64 -12.94 1.85 -9.76
N LEU A 65 -13.03 0.78 -8.97
CA LEU A 65 -13.40 0.85 -7.55
C LEU A 65 -12.47 -0.01 -6.71
N PHE A 66 -12.14 0.47 -5.51
CA PHE A 66 -11.41 -0.30 -4.51
C PHE A 66 -12.06 -1.67 -4.20
N SER A 67 -13.39 -1.72 -4.18
CA SER A 67 -14.15 -2.96 -3.97
C SER A 67 -14.00 -3.98 -5.10
N ASP A 68 -13.55 -3.56 -6.26
CA ASP A 68 -13.35 -4.45 -7.41
C ASP A 68 -12.22 -5.45 -7.16
N LEU A 69 -11.29 -5.11 -6.26
CA LEU A 69 -10.27 -6.04 -5.77
C LEU A 69 -10.87 -7.31 -5.12
N LEU A 70 -12.10 -7.26 -4.64
CA LEU A 70 -12.80 -8.38 -4.00
C LEU A 70 -13.75 -9.13 -4.92
N LYS A 71 -13.79 -8.79 -6.21
CA LYS A 71 -14.58 -9.58 -7.18
C LYS A 71 -13.99 -10.98 -7.34
N GLU A 72 -14.84 -11.98 -7.43
CA GLU A 72 -14.44 -13.40 -7.51
C GLU A 72 -13.38 -13.67 -8.59
N GLY A 73 -13.50 -13.05 -9.77
CA GLY A 73 -12.53 -13.18 -10.86
C GLY A 73 -11.15 -12.55 -10.57
N ASN A 74 -11.03 -11.72 -9.53
CA ASN A 74 -9.80 -11.07 -9.10
C ASN A 74 -9.18 -11.72 -7.86
N LEU A 75 -9.83 -12.75 -7.31
CA LEU A 75 -9.34 -13.48 -6.14
C LEU A 75 -8.59 -14.73 -6.56
N TRP A 76 -7.65 -15.14 -5.70
CA TRP A 76 -7.00 -16.44 -5.84
C TRP A 76 -8.01 -17.56 -5.65
N SER A 77 -7.83 -18.69 -6.37
CA SER A 77 -8.60 -19.89 -6.14
C SER A 77 -8.41 -20.38 -4.70
N GLU A 78 -9.48 -20.88 -4.06
CA GLU A 78 -9.39 -21.52 -2.75
C GLU A 78 -8.60 -22.85 -2.80
N GLU A 79 -8.58 -23.50 -3.95
CA GLU A 79 -7.79 -24.71 -4.20
C GLU A 79 -6.53 -24.32 -4.96
N TYR A 80 -5.37 -24.65 -4.37
CA TYR A 80 -4.09 -24.46 -5.05
C TYR A 80 -3.97 -25.46 -6.20
N ASP A 81 -3.81 -24.94 -7.40
CA ASP A 81 -3.51 -25.70 -8.61
C ASP A 81 -2.26 -25.12 -9.27
N GLU A 82 -1.21 -25.93 -9.36
CA GLU A 82 0.10 -25.52 -9.86
C GLU A 82 0.04 -25.12 -11.34
N GLU A 83 -0.78 -25.84 -12.15
CA GLU A 83 -0.94 -25.53 -13.58
C GLU A 83 -1.73 -24.23 -13.78
N GLU A 84 -2.76 -23.98 -12.97
CA GLU A 84 -3.49 -22.70 -12.99
C GLU A 84 -2.61 -21.54 -12.50
N ASP A 85 -1.76 -21.76 -11.52
CA ASP A 85 -0.84 -20.73 -11.00
C ASP A 85 0.24 -20.37 -12.04
N GLU A 86 0.82 -21.36 -12.73
CA GLU A 86 1.75 -21.09 -13.83
C GLU A 86 1.09 -20.29 -14.95
N MET A 87 -0.12 -20.66 -15.39
CA MET A 87 -0.84 -19.93 -16.43
C MET A 87 -1.19 -18.49 -16.01
N ARG A 88 -1.49 -18.26 -14.73
CA ARG A 88 -1.80 -16.93 -14.19
C ARG A 88 -0.63 -15.97 -14.28
N TYR A 89 0.60 -16.46 -14.11
CA TYR A 89 1.81 -15.65 -14.15
C TYR A 89 2.44 -15.53 -15.54
N GLU A 90 2.23 -16.53 -16.41
CA GLU A 90 2.93 -16.57 -17.68
C GLU A 90 2.10 -16.07 -18.88
N GLU A 91 0.76 -16.10 -18.80
CA GLU A 91 -0.09 -15.83 -19.96
C GLU A 91 -0.89 -14.52 -19.92
N ASP A 92 -0.72 -13.66 -18.92
CA ASP A 92 -1.44 -12.35 -18.77
C ASP A 92 -2.99 -12.43 -18.78
N GLU A 93 -3.56 -13.64 -18.98
CA GLU A 93 -4.99 -13.81 -19.22
C GLU A 93 -5.84 -13.82 -17.95
N VAL A 94 -5.26 -14.21 -16.79
CA VAL A 94 -6.04 -14.41 -15.56
C VAL A 94 -5.88 -13.25 -14.56
N PHE A 95 -4.72 -12.62 -14.53
CA PHE A 95 -4.49 -11.39 -13.76
C PHE A 95 -3.99 -10.30 -14.68
N PRO A 96 -4.87 -9.47 -15.22
CA PRO A 96 -4.47 -8.35 -16.06
C PRO A 96 -3.59 -7.37 -15.27
N ASP A 97 -2.67 -6.74 -15.95
CA ASP A 97 -1.77 -5.70 -15.40
C ASP A 97 -2.52 -4.63 -14.59
N ASP A 98 -3.75 -4.33 -14.99
CA ASP A 98 -4.66 -3.42 -14.27
C ASP A 98 -4.97 -3.88 -12.84
N LEU A 99 -5.10 -5.20 -12.61
CA LEU A 99 -5.29 -5.74 -11.26
C LEU A 99 -4.03 -5.57 -10.42
N PHE A 100 -2.86 -5.92 -10.96
CA PHE A 100 -1.59 -5.75 -10.25
C PHE A 100 -1.31 -4.28 -9.98
N TYR A 101 -1.46 -3.40 -10.97
CA TYR A 101 -1.32 -1.96 -10.81
C TYR A 101 -2.26 -1.42 -9.73
N SER A 102 -3.48 -1.97 -9.61
CA SER A 102 -4.44 -1.57 -8.59
C SER A 102 -3.96 -1.83 -7.16
N PHE A 103 -3.10 -2.83 -6.92
CA PHE A 103 -2.52 -3.06 -5.59
C PHE A 103 -1.63 -1.88 -5.18
N TYR A 104 -0.84 -1.35 -6.10
CA TYR A 104 0.02 -0.19 -5.88
C TYR A 104 -0.80 1.09 -5.77
N TYR A 105 -1.67 1.35 -6.72
CA TYR A 105 -2.51 2.53 -6.79
C TYR A 105 -3.39 2.70 -5.54
N PHE A 106 -4.11 1.66 -5.12
CA PHE A 106 -4.97 1.76 -3.94
C PHE A 106 -4.18 1.79 -2.63
N SER A 107 -2.98 1.23 -2.58
CA SER A 107 -2.07 1.40 -1.45
C SER A 107 -1.62 2.84 -1.32
N TRP A 108 -1.22 3.47 -2.43
CA TRP A 108 -0.90 4.91 -2.51
C TRP A 108 -2.11 5.77 -2.10
N GLN A 109 -3.30 5.50 -2.64
CA GLN A 109 -4.55 6.21 -2.30
C GLN A 109 -4.87 6.13 -0.80
N ALA A 110 -4.62 4.99 -0.16
CA ALA A 110 -4.85 4.83 1.27
C ALA A 110 -3.96 5.75 2.12
N VAL A 111 -2.71 5.96 1.72
CA VAL A 111 -1.80 6.91 2.40
C VAL A 111 -2.17 8.35 2.05
N LEU A 112 -2.48 8.64 0.79
CA LEU A 112 -2.87 9.97 0.32
C LEU A 112 -4.07 10.51 1.12
N ALA A 113 -5.03 9.68 1.48
CA ALA A 113 -6.17 10.05 2.31
C ALA A 113 -5.78 10.59 3.70
N TYR A 114 -4.55 10.32 4.14
CA TYR A 114 -3.99 10.78 5.42
C TYR A 114 -2.94 11.88 5.27
N ARG A 115 -2.82 12.50 4.09
CA ARG A 115 -1.89 13.61 3.84
C ARG A 115 -1.93 14.69 4.94
N ASN A 116 -3.13 15.13 5.32
CA ASN A 116 -3.29 16.15 6.36
C ASN A 116 -2.75 15.70 7.74
N VAL A 117 -2.79 14.42 8.06
CA VAL A 117 -2.23 13.86 9.30
C VAL A 117 -0.70 13.92 9.24
N LEU A 118 -0.11 13.59 8.10
CA LEU A 118 1.33 13.66 7.88
C LEU A 118 1.83 15.11 7.94
N GLU A 119 1.13 16.06 7.32
CA GLU A 119 1.46 17.50 7.34
C GLU A 119 1.40 18.11 8.76
N GLN A 120 0.65 17.49 9.67
CA GLN A 120 0.51 17.92 11.06
C GLN A 120 1.38 17.11 12.03
N ALA A 121 2.27 16.25 11.52
CA ALA A 121 3.17 15.48 12.36
C ALA A 121 4.05 16.41 13.24
N SER A 122 4.32 15.98 14.47
CA SER A 122 5.18 16.74 15.38
C SER A 122 6.61 16.85 14.85
N GLU A 123 7.37 17.81 15.39
CA GLU A 123 8.77 18.05 14.99
C GLU A 123 9.63 16.77 15.06
N GLU A 124 9.32 15.89 16.01
CA GLU A 124 10.03 14.61 16.20
C GLU A 124 9.88 13.63 15.01
N PHE A 125 8.78 13.75 14.25
CA PHE A 125 8.49 12.91 13.08
C PHE A 125 8.53 13.69 11.76
N ALA A 126 8.90 14.97 11.80
CA ALA A 126 8.83 15.84 10.63
C ALA A 126 9.64 15.32 9.44
N GLU A 127 10.85 14.80 9.68
CA GLU A 127 11.71 14.27 8.62
C GLU A 127 11.09 13.05 7.96
N SER A 128 10.65 12.06 8.73
CA SER A 128 10.01 10.85 8.20
C SER A 128 8.67 11.16 7.54
N ALA A 129 7.88 12.08 8.09
CA ALA A 129 6.61 12.49 7.49
C ALA A 129 6.83 13.22 6.15
N VAL A 130 7.86 14.07 6.04
CA VAL A 130 8.23 14.74 4.79
C VAL A 130 8.66 13.70 3.75
N ALA A 131 9.47 12.71 4.11
CA ALA A 131 9.86 11.64 3.20
C ALA A 131 8.65 10.89 2.62
N VAL A 132 7.62 10.62 3.43
CA VAL A 132 6.35 10.04 2.94
C VAL A 132 5.59 11.02 2.04
N LEU A 133 5.53 12.30 2.41
CA LEU A 133 4.82 13.34 1.63
C LEU A 133 5.44 13.60 0.26
N GLU A 134 6.76 13.48 0.14
CA GLU A 134 7.49 13.62 -1.14
C GLU A 134 7.17 12.50 -2.14
N LEU A 135 6.70 11.35 -1.65
CA LEU A 135 6.28 10.21 -2.45
C LEU A 135 4.77 10.21 -2.77
N LEU A 136 4.00 11.18 -2.29
CA LEU A 136 2.57 11.35 -2.55
C LEU A 136 2.30 12.38 -3.65
#